data_be27051d41ff6b60426158b0fb77c3a8
#
_entry.id   be27051d41ff6b60426158b0fb77c3a8
#
_cell.length_a   1.000
_cell.length_b   1.000
_cell.length_c   1.000
_cell.angle_alpha   90.00
_cell.angle_beta   90.00
_cell.angle_gamma   90.00
#
_symmetry.space_group_name_H-M   'P 1'
#
loop_
_entity.id
_entity.type
_entity.pdbx_description
1 polymer ?
#
loop_
_entity_poly.entity_id
_entity_poly.type
_entity_poly.pdbx_seq_one_letter_code
_entity_poly.pdbx_strand_id
1 'polypeptide(L)'
;MQYRQNDFIDKVVWCPCDNYKTSNFVKYFKDNFHKLGLHTLMSTCIKNATISQDASFYVYDGLNEKVELLTDGSFESNEVIEHVFPYIDNKDTVVVTNPPFSKIRAFLPYILSIENNATLDLLFIAPPNIICYIDVFPLIKSEKLRVSYNHKVRNFIQTDGSFKGLSNCYFFTTLSVNSEYMDTWKDNSDVSFESSNYIQCLSPYVVYGDKEYPIYNFDHSNDVVV
;
A
#
# COMPACT_ATOMS: atom_id res chain seq x y z
N MET A 1 -4.17 10.81 -0.02
CA MET A 1 -4.19 10.55 -1.47
C MET A 1 -4.44 11.79 -2.32
N GLN A 2 -4.93 12.88 -1.74
CA GLN A 2 -5.26 14.10 -2.49
C GLN A 2 -4.07 14.70 -3.27
N TYR A 3 -2.84 14.44 -2.83
CA TYR A 3 -1.60 14.98 -3.40
C TYR A 3 -0.94 14.10 -4.47
N ARG A 4 -1.49 12.92 -4.78
CA ARG A 4 -0.92 11.94 -5.69
C ARG A 4 -1.88 11.49 -6.80
N GLN A 5 -2.80 12.36 -7.21
CA GLN A 5 -3.79 12.02 -8.24
C GLN A 5 -3.13 11.65 -9.56
N ASN A 6 -2.04 12.34 -9.92
CA ASN A 6 -1.31 12.10 -11.17
C ASN A 6 -0.59 10.73 -11.22
N ASP A 7 -0.37 10.10 -10.07
CA ASP A 7 0.29 8.79 -10.01
C ASP A 7 -0.59 7.66 -10.54
N PHE A 8 -1.88 7.92 -10.79
CA PHE A 8 -2.87 6.94 -11.20
C PHE A 8 -3.36 7.12 -12.64
N ILE A 9 -2.95 8.19 -13.33
CA ILE A 9 -3.41 8.48 -14.70
C ILE A 9 -2.98 7.36 -15.64
N ASP A 10 -3.96 6.82 -16.39
CA ASP A 10 -3.83 5.71 -17.35
C ASP A 10 -3.25 4.42 -16.76
N LYS A 11 -3.32 4.27 -15.43
CA LYS A 11 -2.81 3.07 -14.74
C LYS A 11 -3.92 2.09 -14.40
N VAL A 12 -3.53 0.84 -14.30
CA VAL A 12 -4.33 -0.21 -13.67
C VAL A 12 -4.15 -0.11 -12.15
N VAL A 13 -5.26 -0.13 -11.41
CA VAL A 13 -5.23 -0.29 -9.96
C VAL A 13 -5.69 -1.69 -9.63
N TRP A 14 -4.84 -2.45 -8.95
CA TRP A 14 -5.19 -3.77 -8.46
C TRP A 14 -5.21 -3.79 -6.92
N CYS A 15 -6.32 -4.22 -6.35
CA CYS A 15 -6.53 -4.36 -4.90
C CYS A 15 -6.59 -5.86 -4.52
N PRO A 16 -5.43 -6.56 -4.41
CA PRO A 16 -5.40 -7.92 -3.89
C PRO A 16 -5.77 -7.92 -2.40
N CYS A 17 -6.38 -8.98 -1.92
CA CYS A 17 -6.87 -9.12 -0.55
C CYS A 17 -8.09 -8.23 -0.21
N ASP A 18 -8.71 -7.59 -1.17
CA ASP A 18 -9.78 -6.62 -0.99
C ASP A 18 -11.08 -7.09 -1.65
N ASN A 19 -12.15 -7.28 -0.87
CA ASN A 19 -13.45 -7.64 -1.40
C ASN A 19 -14.11 -6.42 -2.07
N TYR A 20 -14.52 -6.57 -3.32
CA TYR A 20 -15.10 -5.46 -4.11
C TYR A 20 -16.36 -4.82 -3.51
N LYS A 21 -17.11 -5.56 -2.67
CA LYS A 21 -18.34 -5.06 -2.03
C LYS A 21 -18.04 -4.24 -0.77
N THR A 22 -16.99 -4.57 -0.04
CA THR A 22 -16.76 -4.04 1.32
C THR A 22 -15.47 -3.25 1.47
N SER A 23 -14.52 -3.36 0.54
CA SER A 23 -13.26 -2.64 0.62
C SER A 23 -13.44 -1.14 0.38
N ASN A 24 -12.93 -0.35 1.31
CA ASN A 24 -12.86 1.10 1.16
C ASN A 24 -11.89 1.54 0.06
N PHE A 25 -10.86 0.74 -0.25
CA PHE A 25 -9.97 1.03 -1.38
C PHE A 25 -10.72 0.89 -2.70
N VAL A 26 -11.38 -0.24 -2.92
CA VAL A 26 -12.15 -0.47 -4.14
C VAL A 26 -13.23 0.59 -4.31
N LYS A 27 -13.96 0.89 -3.24
CA LYS A 27 -14.96 1.97 -3.26
C LYS A 27 -14.35 3.31 -3.62
N TYR A 28 -13.24 3.69 -3.00
CA TYR A 28 -12.56 4.98 -3.28
C TYR A 28 -12.13 5.08 -4.74
N PHE A 29 -11.49 4.06 -5.28
CA PHE A 29 -11.02 4.07 -6.67
C PHE A 29 -12.17 4.01 -7.67
N LYS A 30 -13.25 3.29 -7.36
CA LYS A 30 -14.46 3.27 -8.19
C LYS A 30 -15.14 4.65 -8.22
N ASP A 31 -15.37 5.26 -7.05
CA ASP A 31 -16.02 6.56 -6.93
C ASP A 31 -15.21 7.70 -7.59
N ASN A 32 -13.89 7.56 -7.66
CA ASN A 32 -12.98 8.55 -8.23
C ASN A 32 -12.35 8.10 -9.56
N PHE A 33 -12.85 7.08 -10.21
CA PHE A 33 -12.25 6.45 -11.38
C PHE A 33 -11.89 7.46 -12.47
N HIS A 34 -12.86 8.23 -12.94
CA HIS A 34 -12.67 9.24 -13.98
C HIS A 34 -11.83 10.43 -13.50
N LYS A 35 -11.99 10.84 -12.24
CA LYS A 35 -11.22 11.95 -11.67
C LYS A 35 -9.73 11.63 -11.56
N LEU A 36 -9.40 10.38 -11.27
CA LEU A 36 -8.02 9.89 -11.19
C LEU A 36 -7.47 9.50 -12.56
N GLY A 37 -8.32 9.42 -13.59
CA GLY A 37 -7.95 9.01 -14.93
C GLY A 37 -7.49 7.56 -15.01
N LEU A 38 -8.09 6.67 -14.22
CA LEU A 38 -7.72 5.25 -14.20
C LEU A 38 -7.99 4.57 -15.53
N HIS A 39 -7.16 3.60 -15.89
CA HIS A 39 -7.41 2.71 -17.01
C HIS A 39 -8.34 1.55 -16.59
N THR A 40 -8.04 0.88 -15.49
CA THR A 40 -8.81 -0.27 -14.99
C THR A 40 -8.68 -0.35 -13.47
N LEU A 41 -9.76 -0.72 -12.81
CA LEU A 41 -9.76 -1.08 -11.39
C LEU A 41 -10.06 -2.56 -11.25
N MET A 42 -9.22 -3.28 -10.49
CA MET A 42 -9.42 -4.69 -10.18
C MET A 42 -9.34 -4.94 -8.69
N SER A 43 -10.05 -5.96 -8.23
CA SER A 43 -9.83 -6.51 -6.90
C SER A 43 -9.94 -8.03 -6.88
N THR A 44 -9.20 -8.65 -5.97
CA THR A 44 -9.27 -10.09 -5.70
C THR A 44 -9.37 -10.33 -4.21
N CYS A 45 -10.15 -11.31 -3.81
CA CYS A 45 -10.28 -11.68 -2.41
C CYS A 45 -10.43 -13.18 -2.24
N ILE A 46 -9.94 -13.67 -1.11
CA ILE A 46 -10.07 -15.07 -0.70
C ILE A 46 -11.49 -15.38 -0.23
N LYS A 47 -11.83 -16.68 -0.27
CA LYS A 47 -13.03 -17.17 0.39
C LYS A 47 -12.91 -17.03 1.91
N ASN A 48 -13.96 -16.53 2.55
CA ASN A 48 -14.05 -16.43 4.00
C ASN A 48 -15.43 -16.94 4.45
N ALA A 49 -15.46 -18.18 4.94
CA ALA A 49 -16.69 -18.82 5.38
C ALA A 49 -17.32 -18.14 6.62
N THR A 50 -16.51 -17.51 7.47
CA THR A 50 -17.00 -16.85 8.70
C THR A 50 -17.94 -15.68 8.40
N ILE A 51 -17.68 -14.97 7.30
CA ILE A 51 -18.50 -13.82 6.87
C ILE A 51 -19.27 -14.10 5.58
N SER A 52 -19.40 -15.36 5.18
CA SER A 52 -20.09 -15.77 3.94
C SER A 52 -19.57 -15.04 2.70
N GLN A 53 -18.26 -14.84 2.62
CA GLN A 53 -17.59 -14.21 1.50
C GLN A 53 -17.04 -15.28 0.56
N ASP A 54 -17.42 -15.23 -0.72
CA ASP A 54 -16.81 -16.05 -1.76
C ASP A 54 -15.52 -15.43 -2.27
N ALA A 55 -14.61 -16.29 -2.74
CA ALA A 55 -13.45 -15.84 -3.47
C ALA A 55 -13.89 -15.23 -4.80
N SER A 56 -13.33 -14.10 -5.18
CA SER A 56 -13.77 -13.39 -6.38
C SER A 56 -12.65 -12.58 -7.03
N PHE A 57 -12.77 -12.46 -8.35
CA PHE A 57 -12.09 -11.47 -9.17
C PHE A 57 -13.12 -10.45 -9.66
N TYR A 58 -12.84 -9.19 -9.45
CA TYR A 58 -13.64 -8.05 -9.87
C TYR A 58 -12.83 -7.16 -10.78
N VAL A 59 -13.45 -6.67 -11.86
CA VAL A 59 -12.85 -5.68 -12.76
C VAL A 59 -13.88 -4.60 -13.13
N TYR A 60 -13.41 -3.36 -13.24
CA TYR A 60 -14.18 -2.19 -13.62
C TYR A 60 -13.37 -1.30 -14.58
N ASP A 61 -13.96 -0.93 -15.71
CA ASP A 61 -13.32 -0.12 -16.76
C ASP A 61 -13.81 1.34 -16.82
N GLY A 62 -14.58 1.76 -15.83
CA GLY A 62 -15.19 3.09 -15.78
C GLY A 62 -16.64 3.13 -16.27
N LEU A 63 -17.11 2.12 -16.98
CA LEU A 63 -18.47 1.98 -17.49
C LEU A 63 -19.10 0.65 -17.08
N ASN A 64 -18.34 -0.44 -17.26
CA ASN A 64 -18.81 -1.80 -17.03
C ASN A 64 -18.06 -2.42 -15.87
N GLU A 65 -18.74 -3.28 -15.14
CA GLU A 65 -18.14 -4.11 -14.11
C GLU A 65 -18.42 -5.59 -14.36
N LYS A 66 -17.44 -6.42 -14.04
CA LYS A 66 -17.51 -7.86 -14.14
C LYS A 66 -17.03 -8.48 -12.84
N VAL A 67 -17.72 -9.53 -12.40
CA VAL A 67 -17.34 -10.33 -11.24
C VAL A 67 -17.27 -11.79 -11.66
N GLU A 68 -16.18 -12.43 -11.31
CA GLU A 68 -16.00 -13.87 -11.48
C GLU A 68 -15.73 -14.51 -10.11
N LEU A 69 -16.32 -15.66 -9.87
CA LEU A 69 -16.04 -16.43 -8.66
C LEU A 69 -14.78 -17.26 -8.88
N LEU A 70 -13.92 -17.22 -7.89
CA LEU A 70 -12.68 -18.00 -7.88
C LEU A 70 -12.79 -19.18 -6.91
N THR A 71 -11.91 -20.14 -7.09
CA THR A 71 -11.81 -21.29 -6.18
C THR A 71 -11.10 -20.92 -4.89
N ASP A 72 -9.96 -20.26 -5.00
CA ASP A 72 -9.10 -19.87 -3.86
C ASP A 72 -9.11 -18.35 -3.63
N GLY A 73 -8.82 -17.56 -4.65
CA GLY A 73 -8.74 -16.09 -4.57
C GLY A 73 -7.56 -15.56 -3.77
N SER A 74 -6.63 -16.43 -3.37
CA SER A 74 -5.37 -16.01 -2.73
C SER A 74 -4.50 -15.26 -3.72
N PHE A 75 -3.87 -14.16 -3.28
CA PHE A 75 -2.94 -13.40 -4.13
C PHE A 75 -1.76 -14.26 -4.64
N GLU A 76 -1.44 -15.36 -3.97
CA GLU A 76 -0.37 -16.30 -4.37
C GLU A 76 -0.86 -17.38 -5.35
N SER A 77 -2.15 -17.47 -5.65
CA SER A 77 -2.67 -18.54 -6.47
C SER A 77 -2.47 -18.26 -7.96
N ASN A 78 -2.17 -19.34 -8.72
CA ASN A 78 -2.07 -19.24 -10.17
C ASN A 78 -3.39 -18.77 -10.79
N GLU A 79 -4.53 -19.20 -10.23
CA GLU A 79 -5.85 -18.77 -10.67
C GLU A 79 -6.01 -17.25 -10.64
N VAL A 80 -5.57 -16.59 -9.55
CA VAL A 80 -5.61 -15.13 -9.45
C VAL A 80 -4.72 -14.48 -10.50
N ILE A 81 -3.49 -14.96 -10.65
CA ILE A 81 -2.57 -14.40 -11.64
C ILE A 81 -3.08 -14.58 -13.07
N GLU A 82 -3.66 -15.71 -13.40
CA GLU A 82 -4.25 -15.97 -14.73
C GLU A 82 -5.38 -14.98 -15.06
N HIS A 83 -6.16 -14.56 -14.06
CA HIS A 83 -7.22 -13.57 -14.24
C HIS A 83 -6.69 -12.13 -14.30
N VAL A 84 -5.66 -11.81 -13.51
CA VAL A 84 -5.11 -10.45 -13.37
C VAL A 84 -4.14 -10.11 -14.49
N PHE A 85 -3.29 -11.06 -14.89
CA PHE A 85 -2.18 -10.83 -15.81
C PHE A 85 -2.60 -10.20 -17.14
N PRO A 86 -3.72 -10.59 -17.80
CA PRO A 86 -4.17 -9.97 -19.03
C PRO A 86 -4.42 -8.46 -18.95
N TYR A 87 -4.64 -7.93 -17.76
CA TYR A 87 -4.90 -6.51 -17.52
C TYR A 87 -3.65 -5.73 -17.14
N ILE A 88 -2.66 -6.39 -16.51
CA ILE A 88 -1.45 -5.74 -16.05
C ILE A 88 -0.29 -5.85 -17.05
N ASP A 89 -0.28 -6.85 -17.93
CA ASP A 89 0.77 -7.00 -18.93
C ASP A 89 0.82 -5.79 -19.86
N ASN A 90 2.00 -5.19 -19.98
CA ASN A 90 2.25 -3.94 -20.73
C ASN A 90 1.47 -2.71 -20.22
N LYS A 91 1.00 -2.73 -18.99
CA LYS A 91 0.29 -1.61 -18.35
C LYS A 91 0.94 -1.23 -17.02
N ASP A 92 1.19 0.06 -16.86
CA ASP A 92 1.61 0.59 -15.56
C ASP A 92 0.53 0.29 -14.52
N THR A 93 0.94 -0.38 -13.47
CA THR A 93 0.03 -0.91 -12.45
C THR A 93 0.40 -0.38 -11.07
N VAL A 94 -0.60 -0.01 -10.28
CA VAL A 94 -0.44 0.26 -8.86
C VAL A 94 -1.22 -0.76 -8.05
N VAL A 95 -0.52 -1.57 -7.29
CA VAL A 95 -1.13 -2.50 -6.33
C VAL A 95 -1.45 -1.74 -5.05
N VAL A 96 -2.74 -1.64 -4.71
CA VAL A 96 -3.21 -0.92 -3.52
C VAL A 96 -3.98 -1.86 -2.63
N THR A 97 -3.53 -2.08 -1.40
CA THR A 97 -4.19 -3.07 -0.52
C THR A 97 -3.90 -2.87 0.96
N ASN A 98 -4.73 -3.50 1.78
CA ASN A 98 -4.47 -3.76 3.18
C ASN A 98 -4.25 -5.27 3.35
N PRO A 99 -3.03 -5.78 3.12
CA PRO A 99 -2.77 -7.21 3.18
C PRO A 99 -2.90 -7.72 4.61
N PRO A 100 -3.22 -9.01 4.82
CA PRO A 100 -3.15 -9.61 6.14
C PRO A 100 -1.73 -9.47 6.71
N PHE A 101 -1.57 -8.86 7.88
CA PHE A 101 -0.24 -8.54 8.43
C PHE A 101 0.64 -9.77 8.64
N SER A 102 0.03 -10.91 8.94
CA SER A 102 0.73 -12.20 9.03
C SER A 102 1.29 -12.70 7.69
N LYS A 103 0.81 -12.16 6.58
CA LYS A 103 1.18 -12.58 5.22
C LYS A 103 2.12 -11.59 4.51
N ILE A 104 2.48 -10.46 5.12
CA ILE A 104 3.31 -9.43 4.48
C ILE A 104 4.65 -9.98 3.99
N ARG A 105 5.26 -10.91 4.73
CA ARG A 105 6.51 -11.57 4.30
C ARG A 105 6.38 -12.42 3.03
N ALA A 106 5.22 -12.97 2.78
CA ALA A 106 4.93 -13.68 1.53
C ALA A 106 4.44 -12.71 0.46
N PHE A 107 3.56 -11.78 0.82
CA PHE A 107 2.93 -10.82 -0.07
C PHE A 107 3.95 -9.94 -0.81
N LEU A 108 4.84 -9.29 -0.07
CA LEU A 108 5.74 -8.30 -0.65
C LEU A 108 6.71 -8.88 -1.68
N PRO A 109 7.46 -9.97 -1.39
CA PRO A 109 8.31 -10.60 -2.38
C PRO A 109 7.53 -11.15 -3.57
N TYR A 110 6.35 -11.73 -3.33
CA TYR A 110 5.52 -12.29 -4.39
C TYR A 110 5.07 -11.20 -5.38
N ILE A 111 4.47 -10.12 -4.89
CA ILE A 111 4.01 -9.03 -5.78
C ILE A 111 5.20 -8.40 -6.53
N LEU A 112 6.33 -8.20 -5.87
CA LEU A 112 7.53 -7.64 -6.51
C LEU A 112 8.21 -8.61 -7.50
N SER A 113 7.86 -9.90 -7.48
CA SER A 113 8.35 -10.90 -8.43
C SER A 113 7.49 -11.03 -9.68
N ILE A 114 6.32 -10.39 -9.71
CA ILE A 114 5.45 -10.43 -10.89
C ILE A 114 6.14 -9.67 -12.01
N GLU A 115 6.56 -10.40 -13.04
CA GLU A 115 7.12 -9.83 -14.24
C GLU A 115 6.00 -9.29 -15.11
N ASN A 116 6.00 -7.99 -15.34
CA ASN A 116 5.21 -7.38 -16.40
C ASN A 116 6.13 -6.51 -17.26
N ASN A 117 5.68 -6.15 -18.44
CA ASN A 117 6.48 -5.36 -19.39
C ASN A 117 6.35 -3.83 -19.15
N ALA A 118 5.80 -3.43 -18.04
CA ALA A 118 5.62 -2.05 -17.62
C ALA A 118 6.03 -1.87 -16.15
N THR A 119 5.59 -0.81 -15.48
CA THR A 119 5.89 -0.62 -14.06
C THR A 119 4.84 -1.27 -13.16
N LEU A 120 5.28 -1.86 -12.06
CA LEU A 120 4.41 -2.34 -11.00
C LEU A 120 4.79 -1.66 -9.69
N ASP A 121 3.97 -0.71 -9.28
CA ASP A 121 4.12 0.03 -8.04
C ASP A 121 3.23 -0.53 -6.93
N LEU A 122 3.62 -0.25 -5.69
CA LEU A 122 2.91 -0.68 -4.48
C LEU A 122 2.47 0.52 -3.64
N LEU A 123 1.27 0.42 -3.08
CA LEU A 123 0.78 1.26 -1.99
C LEU A 123 -0.01 0.38 -1.03
N PHE A 124 0.54 0.04 0.12
CA PHE A 124 -0.11 -0.87 1.05
C PHE A 124 -0.03 -0.40 2.50
N ILE A 125 -0.94 -0.90 3.33
CA ILE A 125 -0.96 -0.62 4.76
C ILE A 125 -0.21 -1.74 5.50
N ALA A 126 0.67 -1.34 6.42
CA ALA A 126 1.37 -2.28 7.28
C ALA A 126 1.74 -1.66 8.63
N PRO A 127 2.00 -2.48 9.65
CA PRO A 127 2.58 -2.02 10.90
C PRO A 127 4.07 -1.65 10.71
N PRO A 128 4.62 -0.69 11.49
CA PRO A 128 5.98 -0.19 11.28
C PRO A 128 7.08 -1.24 11.50
N ASN A 129 6.81 -2.28 12.29
CA ASN A 129 7.77 -3.34 12.55
C ASN A 129 8.18 -4.14 11.31
N ILE A 130 7.47 -4.01 10.19
CA ILE A 130 7.91 -4.63 8.93
C ILE A 130 9.25 -4.09 8.44
N ILE A 131 9.63 -2.87 8.84
CA ILE A 131 10.92 -2.28 8.51
C ILE A 131 12.08 -3.17 8.98
N CYS A 132 11.90 -3.89 10.10
CA CYS A 132 12.90 -4.79 10.65
C CYS A 132 12.93 -6.17 9.99
N TYR A 133 12.05 -6.45 9.03
CA TYR A 133 12.06 -7.74 8.35
C TYR A 133 13.22 -7.82 7.38
N ILE A 134 13.89 -8.99 7.37
CA ILE A 134 15.09 -9.23 6.55
C ILE A 134 14.81 -9.01 5.05
N ASP A 135 13.58 -9.30 4.60
CA ASP A 135 13.17 -9.16 3.22
C ASP A 135 12.72 -7.73 2.86
N VAL A 136 12.37 -6.92 3.88
CA VAL A 136 11.85 -5.56 3.70
C VAL A 136 12.96 -4.52 3.86
N PHE A 137 13.84 -4.69 4.83
CA PHE A 137 14.90 -3.74 5.11
C PHE A 137 15.78 -3.38 3.91
N PRO A 138 16.21 -4.32 3.05
CA PRO A 138 16.97 -3.99 1.85
C PRO A 138 16.22 -3.07 0.87
N LEU A 139 14.89 -3.18 0.81
CA LEU A 139 14.05 -2.31 -0.03
C LEU A 139 13.99 -0.89 0.53
N ILE A 140 13.89 -0.74 1.85
CA ILE A 140 13.95 0.57 2.53
C ILE A 140 15.34 1.18 2.31
N LYS A 141 16.41 0.41 2.55
CA LYS A 141 17.80 0.86 2.39
C LYS A 141 18.12 1.35 0.98
N SER A 142 17.55 0.68 -0.04
CA SER A 142 17.73 1.06 -1.44
C SER A 142 16.74 2.11 -1.92
N GLU A 143 15.92 2.68 -1.03
CA GLU A 143 14.87 3.65 -1.32
C GLU A 143 13.77 3.14 -2.30
N LYS A 144 13.75 1.85 -2.56
CA LYS A 144 12.70 1.24 -3.38
C LYS A 144 11.36 1.19 -2.68
N LEU A 145 11.36 1.03 -1.35
CA LEU A 145 10.18 1.07 -0.52
C LEU A 145 10.28 2.22 0.47
N ARG A 146 9.25 3.02 0.58
CA ARG A 146 9.17 4.20 1.45
C ARG A 146 7.96 4.14 2.34
N VAL A 147 8.06 4.75 3.52
CA VAL A 147 6.93 4.98 4.41
C VAL A 147 6.24 6.27 4.00
N SER A 148 4.92 6.24 3.86
CA SER A 148 4.14 7.42 3.49
C SER A 148 4.20 8.48 4.57
N TYR A 149 4.45 9.71 4.15
CA TYR A 149 4.43 10.89 5.00
C TYR A 149 3.00 11.20 5.50
N ASN A 150 2.88 11.59 6.76
CA ASN A 150 1.68 12.17 7.39
C ASN A 150 0.44 11.29 7.56
N HIS A 151 0.43 10.00 7.31
CA HIS A 151 -0.80 9.24 7.46
C HIS A 151 -0.64 7.96 8.27
N LYS A 152 -0.82 8.10 9.60
CA LYS A 152 -1.16 6.94 10.44
C LYS A 152 -2.56 6.46 10.11
N VAL A 153 -2.69 5.20 9.78
CA VAL A 153 -4.00 4.56 9.71
C VAL A 153 -4.37 4.14 11.13
N ARG A 154 -5.29 4.88 11.75
CA ARG A 154 -5.65 4.67 13.15
C ARG A 154 -6.91 3.86 13.34
N ASN A 155 -7.84 3.96 12.41
CA ASN A 155 -9.15 3.35 12.54
C ASN A 155 -9.45 2.48 11.34
N PHE A 156 -9.86 1.26 11.61
CA PHE A 156 -10.34 0.32 10.61
C PHE A 156 -11.82 0.07 10.85
N ILE A 157 -12.60 0.07 9.78
CA ILE A 157 -13.99 -0.38 9.83
C ILE A 157 -13.97 -1.90 9.69
N GLN A 158 -14.52 -2.59 10.67
CA GLN A 158 -14.68 -4.03 10.62
C GLN A 158 -15.88 -4.42 9.74
N THR A 159 -15.99 -5.68 9.41
CA THR A 159 -17.10 -6.22 8.60
C THR A 159 -18.47 -6.05 9.24
N ASP A 160 -18.52 -5.89 10.56
CA ASP A 160 -19.74 -5.60 11.33
C ASP A 160 -20.06 -4.08 11.42
N GLY A 161 -19.25 -3.24 10.74
CA GLY A 161 -19.39 -1.78 10.79
C GLY A 161 -18.77 -1.12 12.02
N SER A 162 -18.25 -1.88 12.96
CA SER A 162 -17.58 -1.32 14.14
C SER A 162 -16.20 -0.74 13.80
N PHE A 163 -15.76 0.25 14.60
CA PHE A 163 -14.41 0.78 14.46
C PHE A 163 -13.44 0.03 15.36
N LYS A 164 -12.35 -0.44 14.79
CA LYS A 164 -11.21 -0.96 15.53
C LYS A 164 -10.04 -0.02 15.40
N GLY A 165 -9.61 0.55 16.51
CA GLY A 165 -8.35 1.28 16.59
C GLY A 165 -7.19 0.30 16.53
N LEU A 166 -6.37 0.38 15.47
CA LEU A 166 -5.05 -0.23 15.45
C LEU A 166 -4.06 0.92 15.61
N SER A 167 -3.24 0.84 16.64
CA SER A 167 -2.51 1.99 17.13
C SER A 167 -1.40 2.50 16.20
N ASN A 168 -0.85 1.70 15.32
CA ASN A 168 0.30 2.09 14.51
C ASN A 168 0.35 1.33 13.19
N CYS A 169 -0.38 1.80 12.17
CA CYS A 169 -0.23 1.34 10.80
C CYS A 169 0.08 2.52 9.89
N TYR A 170 0.90 2.27 8.88
CA TYR A 170 1.35 3.27 7.93
C TYR A 170 1.13 2.79 6.51
N PHE A 171 1.07 3.73 5.58
CA PHE A 171 1.20 3.40 4.17
C PHE A 171 2.67 3.21 3.82
N PHE A 172 2.95 2.13 3.11
CA PHE A 172 4.23 1.87 2.47
C PHE A 172 4.04 1.93 0.96
N THR A 173 5.04 2.44 0.24
CA THR A 173 4.90 2.63 -1.21
C THR A 173 6.24 2.52 -1.95
N THR A 174 6.18 2.02 -3.18
CA THR A 174 7.27 2.10 -4.16
C THR A 174 7.11 3.29 -5.11
N LEU A 175 5.93 3.93 -5.15
CA LEU A 175 5.68 5.10 -5.98
C LEU A 175 6.75 6.18 -5.74
N SER A 176 7.26 6.76 -6.82
CA SER A 176 8.26 7.81 -6.74
C SER A 176 7.76 8.99 -5.89
N VAL A 177 8.62 9.54 -5.07
CA VAL A 177 8.32 10.79 -4.34
C VAL A 177 8.58 11.95 -5.30
N ASN A 178 7.60 12.85 -5.42
CA ASN A 178 7.81 14.07 -6.18
C ASN A 178 8.86 14.94 -5.47
N SER A 179 9.91 15.36 -6.16
CA SER A 179 11.04 16.11 -5.60
C SER A 179 10.61 17.43 -4.91
N GLU A 180 9.52 18.03 -5.37
CA GLU A 180 8.93 19.22 -4.73
C GLU A 180 8.54 18.99 -3.25
N TYR A 181 8.14 17.77 -2.90
CA TYR A 181 7.86 17.41 -1.50
C TYR A 181 9.12 17.20 -0.66
N MET A 182 10.21 16.78 -1.29
CA MET A 182 11.51 16.65 -0.61
C MET A 182 12.11 18.01 -0.29
N ASP A 183 11.86 19.02 -1.11
CA ASP A 183 12.38 20.38 -0.89
C ASP A 183 11.64 21.13 0.23
N THR A 184 10.32 20.93 0.36
CA THR A 184 9.58 21.45 1.53
C THR A 184 10.01 20.80 2.85
N TRP A 185 10.63 19.65 2.80
CA TRP A 185 11.21 18.97 3.96
C TRP A 185 12.50 19.62 4.45
N LYS A 186 13.31 20.13 3.54
CA LYS A 186 14.56 20.83 3.87
C LYS A 186 14.27 22.20 4.50
N ASP A 187 13.18 22.84 4.10
CA ASP A 187 12.80 24.15 4.62
C ASP A 187 12.08 24.10 5.97
N ASN A 188 11.54 22.96 6.38
CA ASN A 188 11.00 22.75 7.72
C ASN A 188 12.05 22.28 8.74
N SER A 189 13.32 22.41 8.44
CA SER A 189 14.43 22.14 9.36
C SER A 189 14.45 23.01 10.62
N ASP A 190 13.61 24.06 10.67
CA ASP A 190 13.42 24.92 11.84
C ASP A 190 12.40 24.39 12.86
N VAL A 191 11.73 23.28 12.61
CA VAL A 191 11.01 22.57 13.68
C VAL A 191 12.06 21.89 14.54
N SER A 192 12.51 22.61 15.55
CA SER A 192 13.52 22.10 16.48
C SER A 192 12.98 20.78 17.07
N PHE A 193 13.76 19.73 16.94
CA PHE A 193 13.54 18.44 17.59
C PHE A 193 13.32 18.55 19.11
N GLU A 194 13.60 19.68 19.70
CA GLU A 194 13.50 20.00 21.12
C GLU A 194 12.06 20.16 21.62
N SER A 195 11.08 20.33 20.74
CA SER A 195 9.71 20.66 21.15
C SER A 195 8.76 19.46 21.30
N SER A 196 9.14 18.24 20.93
CA SER A 196 8.31 17.07 21.14
C SER A 196 8.96 16.05 22.06
N ASN A 197 8.26 15.69 23.13
CA ASN A 197 8.70 14.67 24.10
C ASN A 197 8.89 13.27 23.49
N TYR A 198 8.56 13.10 22.21
CA TYR A 198 8.67 11.84 21.48
C TYR A 198 9.99 11.69 20.74
N ILE A 199 10.66 12.80 20.46
CA ILE A 199 11.82 12.81 19.57
C ILE A 199 13.11 12.45 20.32
N GLN A 200 13.12 12.51 21.63
CA GLN A 200 14.30 12.14 22.42
C GLN A 200 14.69 10.66 22.29
N CYS A 201 13.78 9.83 21.79
CA CYS A 201 13.99 8.40 21.60
C CYS A 201 14.20 7.99 20.13
N LEU A 202 14.16 8.94 19.20
CA LEU A 202 14.10 8.62 17.77
C LEU A 202 15.28 9.25 17.05
N SER A 203 16.20 8.37 16.68
CA SER A 203 17.14 8.72 15.64
C SER A 203 16.38 8.84 14.31
N PRO A 204 16.59 9.90 13.50
CA PRO A 204 16.11 9.94 12.13
C PRO A 204 16.80 8.88 11.26
N TYR A 205 17.52 8.00 11.87
CA TYR A 205 18.32 6.96 11.25
C TYR A 205 18.00 5.60 11.87
N VAL A 206 17.91 4.57 11.02
CA VAL A 206 17.99 3.18 11.46
C VAL A 206 19.45 2.79 11.53
N VAL A 207 19.89 2.29 12.68
CA VAL A 207 21.24 1.74 12.85
C VAL A 207 21.21 0.26 12.47
N TYR A 208 22.02 -0.11 11.49
CA TYR A 208 22.22 -1.51 11.11
C TYR A 208 23.72 -1.82 11.05
N GLY A 209 24.19 -2.66 11.96
CA GLY A 209 25.62 -2.83 12.20
C GLY A 209 26.25 -1.53 12.69
N ASP A 210 27.34 -1.11 12.06
CA ASP A 210 28.06 0.12 12.39
C ASP A 210 27.66 1.32 11.50
N LYS A 211 26.53 1.21 10.77
CA LYS A 211 26.09 2.25 9.83
C LYS A 211 24.71 2.77 10.18
N GLU A 212 24.55 4.08 10.02
CA GLU A 212 23.29 4.78 10.14
C GLU A 212 22.67 4.98 8.75
N TYR A 213 21.38 4.68 8.62
CA TYR A 213 20.61 4.85 7.39
C TYR A 213 19.46 5.81 7.65
N PRO A 214 19.35 6.92 6.86
CA PRO A 214 18.28 7.88 7.07
C PRO A 214 16.91 7.25 6.81
N ILE A 215 15.95 7.55 7.68
CA ILE A 215 14.55 7.18 7.51
C ILE A 215 13.87 8.30 6.75
N TYR A 216 13.62 8.10 5.48
CA TYR A 216 12.94 9.07 4.65
C TYR A 216 11.42 9.02 4.86
N ASN A 217 10.75 10.14 4.67
CA ASN A 217 9.30 10.30 4.80
C ASN A 217 8.74 10.04 6.20
N PHE A 218 9.52 10.37 7.20
CA PHE A 218 9.12 10.26 8.59
C PHE A 218 8.30 11.48 9.00
N ASP A 219 7.11 11.28 9.58
CA ASP A 219 6.35 12.37 10.19
C ASP A 219 6.84 12.61 11.60
N HIS A 220 7.47 13.74 11.80
CA HIS A 220 8.05 14.14 13.09
C HIS A 220 7.01 14.36 14.19
N SER A 221 5.74 14.47 13.86
CA SER A 221 4.74 14.89 14.82
C SER A 221 4.32 13.82 15.81
N ASN A 222 4.46 12.53 15.51
CA ASN A 222 3.92 11.46 16.37
C ASN A 222 4.45 10.05 16.14
N ASP A 223 5.50 9.85 15.37
CA ASP A 223 5.81 8.55 14.87
C ASP A 223 7.06 7.96 15.42
N VAL A 224 6.88 6.92 16.20
CA VAL A 224 7.96 6.08 16.69
C VAL A 224 8.24 5.05 15.62
N VAL A 225 9.42 5.10 15.02
CA VAL A 225 10.02 3.96 14.37
C VAL A 225 10.84 3.25 15.43
N VAL A 226 10.47 2.05 15.75
CA VAL A 226 11.26 1.16 16.58
C VAL A 226 11.88 0.10 15.71
#